data_351c241c699bb179b81781fa16673d83
#
_entry.id   351c241c699bb179b81781fa16673d83
#
_cell.length_a   1.000
_cell.length_b   1.000
_cell.length_c   1.000
_cell.angle_alpha   90.00
_cell.angle_beta   90.00
_cell.angle_gamma   90.00
#
_symmetry.space_group_name_H-M   'P 1'
#
loop_
_entity.id
_entity.type
_entity.pdbx_description
1 polymer ?
#
loop_
_entity_poly.entity_id
_entity_poly.type
_entity_poly.pdbx_seq_one_letter_code
_entity_poly.pdbx_strand_id
1 'polypeptide(L)'
;MLGNTARATLKILLALFPERNFKIKLLKYKNQHQLFKEDFNQFNNIDFCYEDNAEEVIKNSDVIISAVTTIKEDVCSDDCFKEGCLVVPIHTLGFTNCDLFFDKVFVDDIGHVKHFKYFNKFKECHEVTDILTGKAKGRTSDKQRIIAYNIGISIHDIYFASKIYEMVETTEKIDLKAPNEKFWFDF
;
A
#
# COMPACT_ATOMS: atom_id res chain seq x y z
N MET A 1 -8.28 -6.13 6.12
CA MET A 1 -7.72 -6.92 7.25
C MET A 1 -6.44 -6.24 7.74
N LEU A 2 -6.24 -6.21 9.07
CA LEU A 2 -5.05 -5.62 9.68
C LEU A 2 -3.95 -6.70 9.81
N GLY A 3 -3.51 -7.24 8.68
CA GLY A 3 -2.50 -8.30 8.58
C GLY A 3 -1.06 -7.80 8.66
N ASN A 4 -0.11 -8.67 8.31
CA ASN A 4 1.33 -8.37 8.38
C ASN A 4 1.73 -7.16 7.53
N THR A 5 1.14 -6.98 6.36
CA THR A 5 1.41 -5.83 5.48
C THR A 5 1.05 -4.51 6.17
N ALA A 6 -0.15 -4.41 6.78
CA ALA A 6 -0.56 -3.22 7.51
C ALA A 6 0.36 -2.93 8.71
N ARG A 7 0.76 -3.98 9.45
CA ARG A 7 1.72 -3.86 10.57
C ARG A 7 3.09 -3.37 10.11
N ALA A 8 3.63 -3.97 9.05
CA ALA A 8 4.91 -3.57 8.48
C ALA A 8 4.88 -2.11 8.00
N THR A 9 3.80 -1.72 7.31
CA THR A 9 3.63 -0.34 6.83
C THR A 9 3.64 0.66 7.98
N LEU A 10 2.89 0.41 9.05
CA LEU A 10 2.88 1.32 10.21
C LEU A 10 4.23 1.35 10.91
N LYS A 11 4.91 0.21 11.08
CA LYS A 11 6.27 0.17 11.67
C LYS A 11 7.27 1.00 10.87
N ILE A 12 7.24 0.88 9.54
CA ILE A 12 8.12 1.68 8.66
C ILE A 12 7.79 3.17 8.77
N LEU A 13 6.51 3.54 8.78
CA LEU A 13 6.08 4.92 8.93
C LEU A 13 6.59 5.55 10.23
N LEU A 14 6.47 4.82 11.34
CA LEU A 14 6.95 5.26 12.65
C LEU A 14 8.48 5.37 12.70
N ALA A 15 9.19 4.45 12.07
CA ALA A 15 10.65 4.50 11.98
C ALA A 15 11.15 5.68 11.14
N LEU A 16 10.43 6.04 10.06
CA LEU A 16 10.79 7.18 9.21
C LEU A 16 10.45 8.53 9.84
N PHE A 17 9.45 8.59 10.71
CA PHE A 17 8.95 9.83 11.32
C PHE A 17 8.79 9.69 12.85
N PRO A 18 9.86 9.40 13.59
CA PRO A 18 9.76 9.07 15.02
C PRO A 18 9.21 10.22 15.88
N GLU A 19 9.44 11.47 15.47
CA GLU A 19 9.01 12.67 16.21
C GLU A 19 7.57 13.13 15.85
N ARG A 20 6.93 12.47 14.88
CA ARG A 20 5.59 12.87 14.42
C ARG A 20 4.52 12.14 15.22
N ASN A 21 3.51 12.89 15.69
CA ASN A 21 2.31 12.30 16.27
C ASN A 21 1.35 11.85 15.17
N PHE A 22 0.80 10.64 15.32
CA PHE A 22 -0.12 10.05 14.38
C PHE A 22 -1.47 9.78 15.03
N LYS A 23 -2.54 10.19 14.35
CA LYS A 23 -3.88 9.73 14.64
C LYS A 23 -4.24 8.65 13.62
N ILE A 24 -4.37 7.41 14.08
CA ILE A 24 -4.57 6.24 13.23
C ILE A 24 -6.01 5.77 13.36
N LYS A 25 -6.77 5.87 12.26
CA LYS A 25 -8.11 5.30 12.17
C LYS A 25 -8.03 3.87 11.67
N LEU A 26 -8.64 2.97 12.39
CA LEU A 26 -8.73 1.55 12.05
C LEU A 26 -10.17 1.15 11.81
N LEU A 27 -10.41 0.45 10.70
CA LEU A 27 -11.68 -0.21 10.46
C LEU A 27 -11.85 -1.38 11.44
N LYS A 28 -12.92 -1.38 12.20
CA LYS A 28 -13.29 -2.51 13.05
C LYS A 28 -13.57 -3.75 12.21
N TYR A 29 -12.87 -4.83 12.50
CA TYR A 29 -13.13 -6.12 11.89
C TYR A 29 -12.79 -7.23 12.87
N LYS A 30 -13.81 -7.91 13.39
CA LYS A 30 -13.66 -8.87 14.50
C LYS A 30 -12.82 -8.22 15.61
N ASN A 31 -11.85 -8.91 16.18
CA ASN A 31 -10.95 -8.35 17.21
C ASN A 31 -9.60 -7.85 16.65
N GLN A 32 -9.43 -7.78 15.31
CA GLN A 32 -8.14 -7.48 14.70
C GLN A 32 -7.63 -6.07 15.01
N HIS A 33 -8.52 -5.10 15.17
CA HIS A 33 -8.16 -3.72 15.53
C HIS A 33 -7.58 -3.62 16.95
N GLN A 34 -8.03 -4.46 17.89
CA GLN A 34 -7.49 -4.52 19.24
C GLN A 34 -6.09 -5.15 19.25
N LEU A 35 -5.96 -6.31 18.61
CA LEU A 35 -4.65 -6.97 18.44
C LEU A 35 -3.64 -6.08 17.73
N PHE A 36 -4.09 -5.33 16.71
CA PHE A 36 -3.23 -4.38 16.03
C PHE A 36 -2.74 -3.28 16.96
N LYS A 37 -3.60 -2.71 17.81
CA LYS A 37 -3.20 -1.72 18.82
C LYS A 37 -2.18 -2.30 19.79
N GLU A 38 -2.39 -3.52 20.26
CA GLU A 38 -1.49 -4.20 21.21
C GLU A 38 -0.06 -4.32 20.67
N ASP A 39 0.09 -4.60 19.36
CA ASP A 39 1.41 -4.69 18.70
C ASP A 39 2.17 -3.35 18.67
N PHE A 40 1.52 -2.23 18.95
CA PHE A 40 2.08 -0.89 18.93
C PHE A 40 2.02 -0.15 20.27
N ASN A 41 1.71 -0.85 21.36
CA ASN A 41 1.59 -0.25 22.69
C ASN A 41 2.87 0.47 23.19
N GLN A 42 4.03 0.11 22.65
CA GLN A 42 5.32 0.73 23.00
C GLN A 42 5.52 2.12 22.38
N PHE A 43 4.66 2.53 21.43
CA PHE A 43 4.78 3.82 20.77
C PHE A 43 3.84 4.84 21.41
N ASN A 44 4.40 5.93 21.95
CA ASN A 44 3.65 6.98 22.65
C ASN A 44 3.10 8.07 21.71
N ASN A 45 3.51 8.05 20.45
CA ASN A 45 3.16 9.04 19.43
C ASN A 45 2.02 8.59 18.52
N ILE A 46 1.22 7.60 18.94
CA ILE A 46 0.07 7.09 18.20
C ILE A 46 -1.20 7.22 19.03
N ASP A 47 -2.21 7.85 18.44
CA ASP A 47 -3.59 7.84 18.93
C ASP A 47 -4.46 6.99 18.00
N PHE A 48 -5.04 5.89 18.51
CA PHE A 48 -5.88 4.98 17.73
C PHE A 48 -7.37 5.33 17.86
N CYS A 49 -8.04 5.49 16.73
CA CYS A 49 -9.48 5.61 16.61
C CYS A 49 -10.04 4.39 15.85
N TYR A 50 -11.27 4.01 16.18
CA TYR A 50 -11.90 2.82 15.62
C TYR A 50 -13.22 3.19 14.94
N GLU A 51 -13.35 2.86 13.65
CA GLU A 51 -14.50 3.17 12.84
C GLU A 51 -15.23 1.89 12.39
N ASP A 52 -16.55 1.98 12.25
CA ASP A 52 -17.39 0.84 11.91
C ASP A 52 -17.48 0.58 10.40
N ASN A 53 -17.15 1.57 9.58
CA ASN A 53 -17.18 1.48 8.13
C ASN A 53 -15.97 2.16 7.48
N ALA A 54 -15.70 1.83 6.21
CA ALA A 54 -14.56 2.35 5.49
C ALA A 54 -14.66 3.85 5.19
N GLU A 55 -15.85 4.36 4.96
CA GLU A 55 -16.11 5.78 4.70
C GLU A 55 -15.62 6.65 5.86
N GLU A 56 -15.92 6.30 7.10
CA GLU A 56 -15.48 7.03 8.28
C GLU A 56 -13.95 6.93 8.50
N VAL A 57 -13.33 5.83 8.10
CA VAL A 57 -11.86 5.72 8.09
C VAL A 57 -11.26 6.71 7.08
N ILE A 58 -11.85 6.83 5.90
CA ILE A 58 -11.35 7.67 4.79
C ILE A 58 -11.58 9.16 5.06
N LYS A 59 -12.77 9.53 5.55
CA LYS A 59 -13.12 10.93 5.83
C LYS A 59 -12.08 11.62 6.71
N ASN A 60 -11.63 12.79 6.26
CA ASN A 60 -10.66 13.64 6.96
C ASN A 60 -9.29 12.99 7.22
N SER A 61 -8.95 11.91 6.51
CA SER A 61 -7.63 11.29 6.59
C SER A 61 -6.66 11.90 5.58
N ASP A 62 -5.43 12.20 6.03
CA ASP A 62 -4.37 12.74 5.17
C ASP A 62 -3.76 11.66 4.30
N VAL A 63 -3.60 10.46 4.87
CA VAL A 63 -3.07 9.28 4.20
C VAL A 63 -4.01 8.10 4.44
N ILE A 64 -4.45 7.46 3.39
CA ILE A 64 -5.32 6.29 3.42
C ILE A 64 -4.55 5.09 2.87
N ILE A 65 -4.31 4.10 3.72
CA ILE A 65 -3.59 2.88 3.34
C ILE A 65 -4.58 1.72 3.28
N SER A 66 -4.72 1.13 2.11
CA SER A 66 -5.57 -0.03 1.92
C SER A 66 -4.73 -1.29 1.75
N ALA A 67 -4.72 -2.13 2.77
CA ALA A 67 -4.02 -3.44 2.79
C ALA A 67 -5.04 -4.60 2.78
N VAL A 68 -6.10 -4.49 1.99
CA VAL A 68 -7.08 -5.55 1.80
C VAL A 68 -6.67 -6.47 0.66
N THR A 69 -7.20 -7.68 0.62
CA THR A 69 -6.86 -8.63 -0.45
C THR A 69 -7.55 -8.26 -1.76
N THR A 70 -8.80 -7.83 -1.70
CA THR A 70 -9.61 -7.51 -2.88
C THR A 70 -10.71 -6.53 -2.49
N ILE A 71 -10.93 -5.51 -3.31
CA ILE A 71 -12.09 -4.62 -3.25
C ILE A 71 -12.99 -4.98 -4.44
N LYS A 72 -14.22 -5.39 -4.15
CA LYS A 72 -15.20 -5.80 -5.17
C LYS A 72 -16.29 -4.76 -5.41
N GLU A 73 -16.50 -3.88 -4.44
CA GLU A 73 -17.54 -2.86 -4.43
C GLU A 73 -16.93 -1.50 -4.16
N ASP A 74 -17.69 -0.46 -4.41
CA ASP A 74 -17.28 0.90 -4.10
C ASP A 74 -17.03 1.04 -2.60
N VAL A 75 -15.88 1.61 -2.25
CA VAL A 75 -15.46 1.76 -0.85
C VAL A 75 -16.20 2.90 -0.17
N CYS A 76 -16.37 3.99 -0.90
CA CYS A 76 -17.08 5.21 -0.48
C CYS A 76 -17.34 6.08 -1.71
N SER A 77 -18.07 7.18 -1.52
CA SER A 77 -18.20 8.22 -2.54
C SER A 77 -16.95 9.09 -2.63
N ASP A 78 -16.75 9.75 -3.78
CA ASP A 78 -15.56 10.54 -4.08
C ASP A 78 -15.35 11.72 -3.12
N ASP A 79 -16.41 12.29 -2.59
CA ASP A 79 -16.40 13.41 -1.64
C ASP A 79 -15.81 13.05 -0.26
N CYS A 80 -15.67 11.76 0.05
CA CYS A 80 -15.01 11.30 1.27
C CYS A 80 -13.51 11.62 1.29
N PHE A 81 -12.89 11.73 0.10
CA PHE A 81 -11.47 12.03 -0.02
C PHE A 81 -11.23 13.53 0.09
N LYS A 82 -10.64 13.97 1.18
CA LYS A 82 -10.35 15.39 1.37
C LYS A 82 -9.29 15.90 0.38
N GLU A 83 -9.27 17.21 0.13
CA GLU A 83 -8.18 17.84 -0.61
C GLU A 83 -6.83 17.52 0.04
N GLY A 84 -5.82 17.28 -0.79
CA GLY A 84 -4.46 17.00 -0.36
C GLY A 84 -4.21 15.57 0.13
N CYS A 85 -5.20 14.68 0.15
CA CYS A 85 -5.00 13.31 0.62
C CYS A 85 -4.09 12.50 -0.30
N LEU A 86 -3.46 11.48 0.28
CA LEU A 86 -2.72 10.43 -0.42
C LEU A 86 -3.39 9.08 -0.14
N VAL A 87 -3.78 8.38 -1.19
CA VAL A 87 -4.32 7.03 -1.10
C VAL A 87 -3.29 6.02 -1.58
N VAL A 88 -3.03 4.99 -0.78
CA VAL A 88 -2.01 3.97 -1.03
C VAL A 88 -2.66 2.58 -1.00
N PRO A 89 -3.18 2.09 -2.13
CA PRO A 89 -3.62 0.71 -2.23
C PRO A 89 -2.41 -0.23 -2.30
N ILE A 90 -2.39 -1.23 -1.42
CA ILE A 90 -1.37 -2.30 -1.42
C ILE A 90 -2.08 -3.59 -1.84
N HIS A 91 -2.64 -3.59 -3.05
CA HIS A 91 -3.36 -4.72 -3.64
C HIS A 91 -3.51 -4.56 -5.15
N THR A 92 -3.81 -5.66 -5.84
CA THR A 92 -3.78 -5.76 -7.31
C THR A 92 -5.02 -5.21 -8.02
N LEU A 93 -6.09 -4.92 -7.32
CA LEU A 93 -7.31 -4.35 -7.90
C LEU A 93 -7.45 -2.90 -7.46
N GLY A 94 -7.82 -2.03 -8.38
CA GLY A 94 -8.02 -0.61 -8.11
C GLY A 94 -9.16 -0.32 -7.13
N PHE A 95 -9.27 0.93 -6.74
CA PHE A 95 -10.36 1.47 -5.94
C PHE A 95 -11.58 1.70 -6.84
N THR A 96 -12.22 0.69 -7.31
CA THR A 96 -13.43 0.67 -8.13
C THR A 96 -13.92 2.03 -8.68
N ASN A 97 -14.78 2.76 -7.95
CA ASN A 97 -15.34 4.04 -8.37
C ASN A 97 -14.38 5.25 -8.22
N CYS A 98 -13.37 5.13 -7.38
CA CYS A 98 -12.48 6.24 -7.03
C CYS A 98 -11.28 6.40 -7.97
N ASP A 99 -11.02 5.44 -8.87
CA ASP A 99 -9.81 5.44 -9.73
C ASP A 99 -9.73 6.65 -10.67
N LEU A 100 -10.87 7.25 -11.02
CA LEU A 100 -10.93 8.39 -11.95
C LEU A 100 -10.90 9.75 -11.25
N PHE A 101 -11.09 9.78 -9.96
CA PHE A 101 -11.25 11.00 -9.18
C PHE A 101 -9.93 11.72 -8.91
N PHE A 102 -8.85 10.98 -8.76
CA PHE A 102 -7.57 11.51 -8.35
C PHE A 102 -6.90 12.37 -9.42
N ASP A 103 -6.20 13.43 -8.97
CA ASP A 103 -5.51 14.36 -9.85
C ASP A 103 -4.25 13.73 -10.45
N LYS A 104 -3.56 12.88 -9.68
CA LYS A 104 -2.40 12.11 -10.11
C LYS A 104 -2.49 10.67 -9.64
N VAL A 105 -2.02 9.79 -10.50
CA VAL A 105 -1.88 8.37 -10.23
C VAL A 105 -0.40 8.01 -10.31
N PHE A 106 0.15 7.46 -9.26
CA PHE A 106 1.49 6.87 -9.25
C PHE A 106 1.40 5.37 -9.10
N VAL A 107 2.34 4.67 -9.71
CA VAL A 107 2.38 3.21 -9.70
C VAL A 107 3.82 2.74 -9.52
N ASP A 108 4.01 1.55 -9.00
CA ASP A 108 5.32 0.90 -8.95
C ASP A 108 5.75 0.40 -10.33
N ASP A 109 4.80 -0.10 -11.15
CA ASP A 109 5.02 -0.53 -12.54
C ASP A 109 3.74 -0.35 -13.36
N ILE A 110 3.85 0.37 -14.48
CA ILE A 110 2.70 0.61 -15.37
C ILE A 110 2.19 -0.71 -15.98
N GLY A 111 3.07 -1.66 -16.23
CA GLY A 111 2.69 -2.98 -16.75
C GLY A 111 1.69 -3.71 -15.86
N HIS A 112 1.78 -3.51 -14.55
CA HIS A 112 0.89 -4.13 -13.56
C HIS A 112 -0.51 -3.51 -13.51
N VAL A 113 -0.66 -2.24 -13.85
CA VAL A 113 -1.94 -1.51 -13.75
C VAL A 113 -2.64 -1.26 -15.09
N LYS A 114 -1.95 -1.46 -16.21
CA LYS A 114 -2.51 -1.23 -17.55
C LYS A 114 -3.79 -2.04 -17.86
N HIS A 115 -4.04 -3.11 -17.12
CA HIS A 115 -5.24 -3.94 -17.24
C HIS A 115 -6.41 -3.45 -16.37
N PHE A 116 -6.21 -2.43 -15.54
CA PHE A 116 -7.28 -1.88 -14.73
C PHE A 116 -8.38 -1.30 -15.63
N LYS A 117 -9.63 -1.52 -15.25
CA LYS A 117 -10.82 -1.14 -16.01
C LYS A 117 -10.79 0.31 -16.50
N TYR A 118 -10.22 1.20 -15.72
CA TYR A 118 -10.21 2.63 -15.98
C TYR A 118 -8.82 3.21 -16.28
N PHE A 119 -7.83 2.37 -16.50
CA PHE A 119 -6.45 2.82 -16.74
C PHE A 119 -6.35 3.92 -17.81
N ASN A 120 -7.01 3.72 -18.97
CA ASN A 120 -6.98 4.69 -20.08
C ASN A 120 -7.71 6.02 -19.78
N LYS A 121 -8.35 6.15 -18.62
CA LYS A 121 -9.06 7.35 -18.18
C LYS A 121 -8.35 8.08 -17.06
N PHE A 122 -7.21 7.57 -16.56
CA PHE A 122 -6.42 8.30 -15.58
C PHE A 122 -5.97 9.64 -16.16
N LYS A 123 -6.07 10.70 -15.36
CA LYS A 123 -5.69 12.06 -15.79
C LYS A 123 -4.20 12.18 -16.04
N GLU A 124 -3.40 11.63 -15.13
CA GLU A 124 -1.95 11.65 -15.15
C GLU A 124 -1.45 10.41 -14.41
N CYS A 125 -0.72 9.53 -15.10
CA CYS A 125 -0.20 8.28 -14.53
C CYS A 125 1.30 8.17 -14.81
N HIS A 126 2.10 8.02 -13.75
CA HIS A 126 3.55 7.88 -13.80
C HIS A 126 4.03 6.78 -12.86
N GLU A 127 5.19 6.23 -13.15
CA GLU A 127 5.86 5.39 -12.18
C GLU A 127 6.53 6.20 -11.07
N VAL A 128 6.62 5.64 -9.87
CA VAL A 128 7.30 6.29 -8.74
C VAL A 128 8.76 6.61 -9.09
N THR A 129 9.39 5.78 -9.90
CA THR A 129 10.74 6.00 -10.44
C THR A 129 10.87 7.26 -11.28
N ASP A 130 9.81 7.70 -11.97
CA ASP A 130 9.82 8.93 -12.74
C ASP A 130 9.91 10.17 -11.83
N ILE A 131 9.30 10.10 -10.64
CA ILE A 131 9.46 11.16 -9.64
C ILE A 131 10.88 11.18 -9.09
N LEU A 132 11.41 10.02 -8.72
CA LEU A 132 12.76 9.90 -8.13
C LEU A 132 13.85 10.35 -9.10
N THR A 133 13.65 10.16 -10.39
CA THR A 133 14.59 10.56 -11.45
C THR A 133 14.34 11.97 -11.99
N GLY A 134 13.31 12.66 -11.49
CA GLY A 134 12.95 14.01 -11.93
C GLY A 134 12.25 14.10 -13.29
N LYS A 135 11.86 12.97 -13.89
CA LYS A 135 11.11 12.94 -15.16
C LYS A 135 9.66 13.38 -14.98
N ALA A 136 9.07 13.11 -13.83
CA ALA A 136 7.73 13.57 -13.46
C ALA A 136 7.75 14.34 -12.15
N LYS A 137 6.82 15.30 -12.01
CA LYS A 137 6.64 16.01 -10.76
C LYS A 137 5.70 15.24 -9.85
N GLY A 138 6.09 15.06 -8.60
CA GLY A 138 5.25 14.56 -7.54
C GLY A 138 4.08 15.51 -7.25
N ARG A 139 3.76 15.73 -5.99
CA ARG A 139 2.76 16.71 -5.56
C ARG A 139 3.20 18.12 -5.96
N THR A 140 2.32 18.87 -6.62
CA THR A 140 2.58 20.27 -7.06
C THR A 140 1.64 21.26 -6.40
N SER A 141 0.62 20.79 -5.66
CA SER A 141 -0.30 21.62 -4.88
C SER A 141 -0.81 20.84 -3.68
N ASP A 142 -0.98 21.52 -2.55
CA ASP A 142 -1.51 20.93 -1.31
C ASP A 142 -2.96 20.45 -1.44
N LYS A 143 -3.65 20.85 -2.50
CA LYS A 143 -5.02 20.43 -2.79
C LYS A 143 -5.11 19.15 -3.62
N GLN A 144 -4.02 18.76 -4.28
CA GLN A 144 -4.04 17.57 -5.13
C GLN A 144 -4.34 16.31 -4.34
N ARG A 145 -5.31 15.55 -4.82
CA ARG A 145 -5.61 14.19 -4.37
C ARG A 145 -4.78 13.22 -5.20
N ILE A 146 -3.99 12.41 -4.53
CA ILE A 146 -3.04 11.49 -5.18
C ILE A 146 -3.38 10.08 -4.78
N ILE A 147 -3.38 9.16 -5.75
CA ILE A 147 -3.40 7.73 -5.49
C ILE A 147 -2.07 7.12 -5.95
N ALA A 148 -1.46 6.29 -5.10
CA ALA A 148 -0.21 5.60 -5.38
C ALA A 148 -0.39 4.09 -5.21
N TYR A 149 -0.51 3.37 -6.30
CA TYR A 149 -0.62 1.91 -6.30
C TYR A 149 0.73 1.27 -6.02
N ASN A 150 0.82 0.59 -4.90
CA ASN A 150 2.00 -0.19 -4.50
C ASN A 150 1.62 -1.68 -4.51
N ILE A 151 1.56 -2.25 -5.69
CA ILE A 151 1.17 -3.65 -5.92
C ILE A 151 2.31 -4.58 -5.52
N GLY A 152 3.54 -4.12 -5.66
CA GLY A 152 4.77 -4.85 -5.46
C GLY A 152 5.34 -5.40 -6.76
N ILE A 153 6.66 -5.37 -6.87
CA ILE A 153 7.42 -5.93 -7.96
C ILE A 153 8.55 -6.79 -7.41
N SER A 154 8.84 -7.91 -8.06
CA SER A 154 9.79 -8.92 -7.58
C SER A 154 11.22 -8.41 -7.35
N ILE A 155 11.60 -7.31 -7.99
CA ILE A 155 12.92 -6.70 -7.76
C ILE A 155 13.10 -6.22 -6.31
N HIS A 156 12.00 -5.80 -5.65
CA HIS A 156 12.04 -5.44 -4.24
C HIS A 156 12.34 -6.66 -3.37
N ASP A 157 11.72 -7.80 -3.67
CA ASP A 157 11.93 -9.04 -2.92
C ASP A 157 13.39 -9.52 -3.07
N ILE A 158 13.93 -9.46 -4.28
CA ILE A 158 15.33 -9.82 -4.55
C ILE A 158 16.28 -8.87 -3.81
N TYR A 159 16.04 -7.58 -3.85
CA TYR A 159 16.86 -6.59 -3.14
C TYR A 159 16.87 -6.84 -1.63
N PHE A 160 15.71 -6.99 -1.00
CA PHE A 160 15.65 -7.25 0.43
C PHE A 160 16.21 -8.63 0.80
N ALA A 161 15.93 -9.67 0.00
CA ALA A 161 16.50 -10.99 0.21
C ALA A 161 18.04 -10.96 0.14
N SER A 162 18.61 -10.24 -0.82
CA SER A 162 20.05 -10.02 -0.92
C SER A 162 20.63 -9.35 0.33
N LYS A 163 19.96 -8.27 0.81
CA LYS A 163 20.40 -7.58 2.02
C LYS A 163 20.31 -8.45 3.28
N ILE A 164 19.25 -9.22 3.42
CA ILE A 164 19.11 -10.17 4.53
C ILE A 164 20.20 -11.24 4.44
N TYR A 165 20.45 -11.77 3.25
CA TYR A 165 21.49 -12.78 3.03
C TYR A 165 22.90 -12.28 3.43
N GLU A 166 23.23 -11.02 3.14
CA GLU A 166 24.47 -10.38 3.56
C GLU A 166 24.60 -10.21 5.09
N MET A 167 23.47 -10.10 5.79
CA MET A 167 23.43 -9.81 7.23
C MET A 167 23.35 -11.06 8.13
N VAL A 168 22.95 -12.20 7.57
CA VAL A 168 22.64 -13.41 8.34
C VAL A 168 23.72 -14.49 8.05
N GLU A 169 24.30 -15.04 9.12
CA GLU A 169 25.09 -16.26 9.01
C GLU A 169 24.14 -17.44 8.72
N THR A 170 24.24 -18.00 7.53
CA THR A 170 23.46 -19.18 7.14
C THR A 170 24.13 -20.43 7.67
N THR A 171 23.53 -21.08 8.67
CA THR A 171 24.01 -22.32 9.27
C THR A 171 23.43 -23.57 8.62
N GLU A 172 22.28 -23.44 7.96
CA GLU A 172 21.57 -24.54 7.31
C GLU A 172 21.47 -24.33 5.81
N LYS A 173 21.70 -25.39 5.06
CA LYS A 173 21.54 -25.42 3.59
C LYS A 173 20.47 -26.43 3.23
N ILE A 174 19.51 -26.00 2.41
CA ILE A 174 18.52 -26.89 1.82
C ILE A 174 18.98 -27.21 0.39
N ASP A 175 19.32 -28.47 0.14
CA ASP A 175 19.61 -28.93 -1.22
C ASP A 175 18.29 -29.14 -1.98
N LEU A 176 17.96 -28.16 -2.81
CA LEU A 176 16.84 -28.29 -3.74
C LEU A 176 17.32 -29.14 -4.93
N LYS A 177 16.86 -30.38 -5.01
CA LYS A 177 17.10 -31.21 -6.19
C LYS A 177 16.37 -30.58 -7.37
N ALA A 178 17.11 -30.30 -8.45
CA ALA A 178 16.47 -29.90 -9.69
C ALA A 178 15.54 -31.04 -10.16
N PRO A 179 14.32 -30.74 -10.61
CA PRO A 179 13.45 -31.76 -11.17
C PRO A 179 14.14 -32.38 -12.39
N ASN A 180 14.17 -33.71 -12.46
CA ASN A 180 14.80 -34.43 -13.55
C ASN A 180 14.06 -34.25 -14.88
N GLU A 181 12.82 -33.77 -14.84
CA GLU A 181 11.97 -33.56 -15.99
C GLU A 181 11.38 -32.15 -15.98
N LYS A 182 11.19 -31.59 -17.18
CA LYS A 182 10.44 -30.34 -17.33
C LYS A 182 8.95 -30.65 -17.17
N PHE A 183 8.32 -30.02 -16.20
CA PHE A 183 6.87 -30.08 -16.07
C PHE A 183 6.26 -29.09 -17.07
N TRP A 184 5.42 -29.61 -17.95
CA TRP A 184 4.55 -28.84 -18.80
C TRP A 184 3.13 -29.00 -18.27
N PHE A 185 2.45 -27.90 -18.05
CA PHE A 185 1.03 -27.92 -17.81
C PHE A 185 0.33 -27.70 -19.15
N ASP A 186 -0.36 -28.70 -19.65
CA ASP A 186 -1.33 -28.53 -20.74
C ASP A 186 -2.59 -27.90 -20.11
N PHE A 187 -2.94 -26.68 -20.54
CA PHE A 187 -4.13 -25.97 -20.11
C PHE A 187 -5.28 -26.21 -21.09
#